data_789274401609ee5884d3632101844ff3
#
_entry.id   789274401609ee5884d3632101844ff3
#
_cell.length_a   1.000
_cell.length_b   1.000
_cell.length_c   1.000
_cell.angle_alpha   90.00
_cell.angle_beta   90.00
_cell.angle_gamma   90.00
#
_symmetry.space_group_name_H-M   'P 1'
#
loop_
_entity.id
_entity.type
_entity.pdbx_description
1 polymer ?
#
loop_
_entity_poly.entity_id
_entity_poly.type
_entity_poly.pdbx_seq_one_letter_code
_entity_poly.pdbx_strand_id
1 'polypeptide(L)'
;MLAEQFVTSKAFSNVFDISKEVLGTDFKELIEEGTAEDLAATQVTQPLLLTANYALWKAANIDPKSVDIMAGHSLGEYSAYVAAEAIKFEDALELVSLRAKYMQEAVKEGEGGIAAIIGLDAENLETICRNITEDGDLVSMANLNSDNQIVISGTKTGVDKAIVSCKENGAKRAIPLAMSVPSHCKLMTPASIKFSEDLNRVEFLEPKTKVIQNFSVMHSDDVDIIKENLIQGLFYLKPKSGIERFSQRTGPMQKCNIGFQTSETCGFS
;
A
#
# COMPACT_ATOMS: atom_id res chain seq x y z
N MET A 1 16.82 -6.67 13.42
CA MET A 1 16.31 -7.66 12.43
C MET A 1 16.73 -7.30 11.00
N LEU A 2 16.39 -6.12 10.41
CA LEU A 2 16.91 -5.77 9.07
C LEU A 2 18.43 -5.58 9.06
N ALA A 3 19.00 -4.90 10.07
CA ALA A 3 20.44 -4.67 10.18
C ALA A 3 21.28 -5.96 10.16
N GLU A 4 20.79 -7.04 10.75
CA GLU A 4 21.48 -8.35 10.72
C GLU A 4 21.52 -8.95 9.31
N GLN A 5 20.48 -8.71 8.48
CA GLN A 5 20.40 -9.21 7.13
C GLN A 5 21.47 -8.60 6.21
N PHE A 6 21.85 -7.33 6.43
CA PHE A 6 22.94 -6.69 5.67
C PHE A 6 24.27 -7.41 5.84
N VAL A 7 24.51 -8.01 7.00
CA VAL A 7 25.76 -8.72 7.31
C VAL A 7 25.70 -10.18 6.85
N THR A 8 24.51 -10.82 6.99
CA THR A 8 24.37 -12.26 6.81
C THR A 8 23.97 -12.69 5.40
N SER A 9 23.36 -11.80 4.61
CA SER A 9 22.85 -12.12 3.28
C SER A 9 23.37 -11.16 2.20
N LYS A 10 24.31 -11.66 1.37
CA LYS A 10 24.79 -10.92 0.20
C LYS A 10 23.66 -10.60 -0.78
N ALA A 11 22.70 -11.52 -0.96
CA ALA A 11 21.55 -11.31 -1.84
C ALA A 11 20.66 -10.16 -1.32
N PHE A 12 20.48 -10.04 0.00
CA PHE A 12 19.77 -8.93 0.63
C PHE A 12 20.49 -7.60 0.39
N SER A 13 21.79 -7.53 0.74
CA SER A 13 22.58 -6.30 0.60
C SER A 13 22.62 -5.79 -0.83
N ASN A 14 22.80 -6.69 -1.81
CA ASN A 14 22.86 -6.33 -3.23
C ASN A 14 21.60 -5.62 -3.74
N VAL A 15 20.41 -5.94 -3.22
CA VAL A 15 19.17 -5.25 -3.61
C VAL A 15 19.19 -3.78 -3.14
N PHE A 16 19.74 -3.50 -1.97
CA PHE A 16 19.93 -2.13 -1.50
C PHE A 16 20.97 -1.37 -2.30
N ASP A 17 22.05 -2.05 -2.73
CA ASP A 17 23.07 -1.43 -3.59
C ASP A 17 22.44 -1.05 -4.95
N ILE A 18 21.63 -1.92 -5.56
CA ILE A 18 20.87 -1.60 -6.78
C ILE A 18 19.92 -0.42 -6.55
N SER A 19 19.20 -0.40 -5.42
CA SER A 19 18.28 0.70 -5.14
C SER A 19 18.99 2.05 -5.01
N LYS A 20 20.18 2.06 -4.43
CA LYS A 20 21.05 3.25 -4.37
C LYS A 20 21.52 3.70 -5.75
N GLU A 21 21.90 2.76 -6.62
CA GLU A 21 22.28 3.07 -8.00
C GLU A 21 21.14 3.70 -8.81
N VAL A 22 19.90 3.15 -8.65
CA VAL A 22 18.72 3.60 -9.40
C VAL A 22 18.21 4.96 -8.90
N LEU A 23 18.06 5.13 -7.58
CA LEU A 23 17.42 6.32 -7.01
C LEU A 23 18.39 7.36 -6.47
N GLY A 24 19.68 7.03 -6.32
CA GLY A 24 20.67 7.89 -5.68
C GLY A 24 20.50 8.02 -4.16
N THR A 25 19.54 7.30 -3.55
CA THR A 25 19.25 7.35 -2.12
C THR A 25 19.81 6.13 -1.42
N ASP A 26 20.61 6.33 -0.36
CA ASP A 26 21.11 5.25 0.47
C ASP A 26 20.10 4.85 1.54
N PHE A 27 19.24 3.88 1.22
CA PHE A 27 18.25 3.39 2.16
C PHE A 27 18.84 2.63 3.34
N LYS A 28 20.06 2.10 3.21
CA LYS A 28 20.76 1.46 4.33
C LYS A 28 21.14 2.51 5.36
N GLU A 29 21.75 3.60 4.94
CA GLU A 29 22.09 4.74 5.80
C GLU A 29 20.83 5.33 6.48
N LEU A 30 19.73 5.48 5.71
CA LEU A 30 18.45 5.96 6.25
C LEU A 30 17.85 5.02 7.32
N ILE A 31 18.01 3.70 7.19
CA ILE A 31 17.54 2.74 8.19
C ILE A 31 18.39 2.81 9.45
N GLU A 32 19.71 3.04 9.33
CA GLU A 32 20.65 3.03 10.45
C GLU A 32 20.67 4.38 11.19
N GLU A 33 20.55 5.50 10.47
CA GLU A 33 20.79 6.85 10.99
C GLU A 33 19.62 7.81 10.85
N GLY A 34 18.60 7.48 10.01
CA GLY A 34 17.46 8.32 9.74
C GLY A 34 16.50 8.46 10.92
N THR A 35 15.82 9.59 11.00
CA THR A 35 14.77 9.83 11.98
C THR A 35 13.47 9.09 11.62
N ALA A 36 12.58 8.92 12.57
CA ALA A 36 11.24 8.38 12.30
C ALA A 36 10.45 9.25 11.30
N GLU A 37 10.68 10.56 11.29
CA GLU A 37 10.05 11.50 10.38
C GLU A 37 10.58 11.33 8.94
N ASP A 38 11.90 11.16 8.77
CA ASP A 38 12.52 10.87 7.46
C ASP A 38 11.93 9.59 6.86
N LEU A 39 11.81 8.53 7.69
CA LEU A 39 11.26 7.24 7.27
C LEU A 39 9.75 7.27 7.01
N ALA A 40 9.00 8.18 7.66
CA ALA A 40 7.54 8.31 7.50
C ALA A 40 7.13 9.09 6.24
N ALA A 41 8.06 9.85 5.62
CA ALA A 41 7.79 10.56 4.38
C ALA A 41 7.42 9.55 3.26
N THR A 42 6.25 9.70 2.63
CA THR A 42 5.77 8.70 1.64
C THR A 42 6.74 8.49 0.48
N GLN A 43 7.50 9.53 0.11
CA GLN A 43 8.52 9.49 -0.94
C GLN A 43 9.73 8.62 -0.54
N VAL A 44 9.97 8.42 0.74
CA VAL A 44 10.99 7.52 1.28
C VAL A 44 10.39 6.16 1.59
N THR A 45 9.26 6.14 2.30
CA THR A 45 8.64 4.89 2.78
C THR A 45 8.32 3.92 1.64
N GLN A 46 7.73 4.42 0.53
CA GLN A 46 7.29 3.52 -0.53
C GLN A 46 8.46 2.82 -1.23
N PRO A 47 9.47 3.49 -1.77
CA PRO A 47 10.59 2.80 -2.41
C PRO A 47 11.45 2.01 -1.41
N LEU A 48 11.58 2.47 -0.17
CA LEU A 48 12.28 1.72 0.89
C LEU A 48 11.57 0.39 1.20
N LEU A 49 10.24 0.39 1.33
CA LEU A 49 9.47 -0.84 1.57
C LEU A 49 9.54 -1.81 0.39
N LEU A 50 9.48 -1.31 -0.85
CA LEU A 50 9.68 -2.16 -2.03
C LEU A 50 11.07 -2.81 -2.00
N THR A 51 12.11 -2.02 -1.73
CA THR A 51 13.49 -2.50 -1.63
C THR A 51 13.63 -3.57 -0.55
N ALA A 52 13.13 -3.29 0.66
CA ALA A 52 13.22 -4.23 1.79
C ALA A 52 12.45 -5.53 1.52
N ASN A 53 11.23 -5.44 0.97
CA ASN A 53 10.42 -6.61 0.63
C ASN A 53 11.14 -7.49 -0.40
N TYR A 54 11.65 -6.89 -1.46
CA TYR A 54 12.35 -7.63 -2.51
C TYR A 54 13.69 -8.19 -2.02
N ALA A 55 14.42 -7.46 -1.17
CA ALA A 55 15.64 -7.94 -0.55
C ALA A 55 15.39 -9.19 0.30
N LEU A 56 14.32 -9.22 1.09
CA LEU A 56 13.90 -10.39 1.86
C LEU A 56 13.50 -11.55 0.96
N TRP A 57 12.75 -11.28 -0.11
CA TRP A 57 12.40 -12.28 -1.11
C TRP A 57 13.63 -12.93 -1.73
N LYS A 58 14.61 -12.13 -2.15
CA LYS A 58 15.88 -12.61 -2.72
C LYS A 58 16.71 -13.39 -1.70
N ALA A 59 16.74 -12.95 -0.44
CA ALA A 59 17.44 -13.65 0.62
C ALA A 59 16.80 -15.00 0.95
N ALA A 60 15.47 -15.10 0.88
CA ALA A 60 14.72 -16.33 1.08
C ALA A 60 14.93 -17.36 -0.07
N ASN A 61 15.43 -16.91 -1.23
CA ASN A 61 15.71 -17.74 -2.40
C ASN A 61 14.53 -18.63 -2.83
N ILE A 62 13.32 -18.06 -2.82
CA ILE A 62 12.08 -18.75 -3.18
C ILE A 62 11.89 -18.68 -4.71
N ASP A 63 11.63 -19.84 -5.34
CA ASP A 63 11.18 -19.86 -6.74
C ASP A 63 9.72 -19.36 -6.79
N PRO A 64 9.41 -18.30 -7.57
CA PRO A 64 8.05 -17.82 -7.69
C PRO A 64 7.06 -18.90 -8.13
N LYS A 65 7.48 -19.85 -8.97
CA LYS A 65 6.63 -20.97 -9.42
C LYS A 65 6.27 -21.97 -8.31
N SER A 66 6.99 -21.94 -7.19
CA SER A 66 6.67 -22.78 -6.02
C SER A 66 5.59 -22.19 -5.12
N VAL A 67 5.12 -20.98 -5.43
CA VAL A 67 4.10 -20.26 -4.66
C VAL A 67 2.79 -20.23 -5.45
N ASP A 68 1.69 -20.67 -4.85
CA ASP A 68 0.38 -20.71 -5.52
C ASP A 68 -0.18 -19.33 -5.79
N ILE A 69 0.03 -18.40 -4.84
CA ILE A 69 -0.56 -17.05 -4.86
C ILE A 69 0.30 -16.05 -4.09
N MET A 70 0.40 -14.85 -4.63
CA MET A 70 1.01 -13.70 -3.97
C MET A 70 -0.02 -12.60 -3.78
N ALA A 71 0.13 -11.81 -2.72
CA ALA A 71 -0.68 -10.62 -2.48
C ALA A 71 0.13 -9.62 -1.68
N GLY A 72 -0.15 -8.34 -1.89
CA GLY A 72 0.43 -7.25 -1.12
C GLY A 72 -0.57 -6.12 -0.97
N HIS A 73 -0.54 -5.40 0.15
CA HIS A 73 -1.44 -4.29 0.41
C HIS A 73 -0.84 -2.99 -0.13
N SER A 74 -1.58 -2.27 -0.98
CA SER A 74 -1.17 -1.00 -1.59
C SER A 74 0.20 -1.11 -2.27
N LEU A 75 1.26 -0.53 -1.71
CA LEU A 75 2.64 -0.68 -2.19
C LEU A 75 3.08 -2.15 -2.31
N GLY A 76 2.63 -2.99 -1.38
CA GLY A 76 2.97 -4.42 -1.38
C GLY A 76 2.54 -5.17 -2.64
N GLU A 77 1.56 -4.67 -3.38
CA GLU A 77 1.16 -5.24 -4.67
C GLU A 77 2.29 -5.15 -5.71
N TYR A 78 3.05 -4.04 -5.73
CA TYR A 78 4.24 -3.91 -6.57
C TYR A 78 5.33 -4.89 -6.16
N SER A 79 5.54 -5.07 -4.85
CA SER A 79 6.48 -6.09 -4.35
C SER A 79 6.09 -7.50 -4.81
N ALA A 80 4.79 -7.80 -4.84
CA ALA A 80 4.29 -9.09 -5.33
C ALA A 80 4.52 -9.25 -6.85
N TYR A 81 4.31 -8.21 -7.65
CA TYR A 81 4.60 -8.26 -9.09
C TYR A 81 6.09 -8.39 -9.40
N VAL A 82 6.97 -7.73 -8.63
CA VAL A 82 8.43 -7.93 -8.75
C VAL A 82 8.83 -9.36 -8.39
N ALA A 83 8.28 -9.89 -7.29
CA ALA A 83 8.55 -11.28 -6.87
C ALA A 83 7.99 -12.32 -7.84
N ALA A 84 6.85 -12.04 -8.49
CA ALA A 84 6.26 -12.85 -9.56
C ALA A 84 6.95 -12.66 -10.92
N GLU A 85 8.01 -11.86 -10.99
CA GLU A 85 8.78 -11.54 -12.21
C GLU A 85 7.92 -10.92 -13.34
N ALA A 86 6.86 -10.21 -12.99
CA ALA A 86 6.02 -9.48 -13.92
C ALA A 86 6.59 -8.09 -14.29
N ILE A 87 7.40 -7.51 -13.44
CA ILE A 87 8.11 -6.25 -13.64
C ILE A 87 9.51 -6.36 -13.07
N LYS A 88 10.50 -5.75 -13.72
CA LYS A 88 11.86 -5.68 -13.18
C LYS A 88 11.90 -4.82 -11.91
N PHE A 89 12.79 -5.16 -11.00
CA PHE A 89 12.90 -4.43 -9.73
C PHE A 89 13.25 -2.98 -9.94
N GLU A 90 14.18 -2.69 -10.84
CA GLU A 90 14.65 -1.34 -11.17
C GLU A 90 13.49 -0.48 -11.70
N ASP A 91 12.73 -1.00 -12.67
CA ASP A 91 11.58 -0.32 -13.25
C ASP A 91 10.46 -0.10 -12.21
N ALA A 92 10.21 -1.09 -11.35
CA ALA A 92 9.25 -0.99 -10.25
C ALA A 92 9.66 0.05 -9.21
N LEU A 93 10.96 0.16 -8.94
CA LEU A 93 11.50 1.10 -7.97
C LEU A 93 11.35 2.56 -8.44
N GLU A 94 11.67 2.83 -9.71
CA GLU A 94 11.43 4.15 -10.31
C GLU A 94 9.92 4.48 -10.33
N LEU A 95 9.08 3.53 -10.75
CA LEU A 95 7.63 3.69 -10.81
C LEU A 95 7.01 3.98 -9.45
N VAL A 96 7.44 3.26 -8.40
CA VAL A 96 6.97 3.46 -7.03
C VAL A 96 7.46 4.79 -6.45
N SER A 97 8.64 5.25 -6.82
CA SER A 97 9.15 6.56 -6.45
C SER A 97 8.29 7.68 -7.08
N LEU A 98 7.95 7.55 -8.37
CA LEU A 98 7.01 8.46 -9.04
C LEU A 98 5.61 8.42 -8.43
N ARG A 99 5.10 7.23 -8.11
CA ARG A 99 3.84 7.05 -7.39
C ARG A 99 3.81 7.85 -6.08
N ALA A 100 4.84 7.69 -5.26
CA ALA A 100 4.96 8.38 -3.99
C ALA A 100 5.01 9.91 -4.15
N LYS A 101 5.77 10.38 -5.14
CA LYS A 101 5.85 11.79 -5.50
C LYS A 101 4.49 12.35 -5.93
N TYR A 102 3.79 11.70 -6.85
CA TYR A 102 2.50 12.17 -7.33
C TYR A 102 1.42 12.15 -6.25
N MET A 103 1.43 11.15 -5.37
CA MET A 103 0.53 11.10 -4.22
C MET A 103 0.79 12.27 -3.26
N GLN A 104 2.06 12.61 -3.00
CA GLN A 104 2.42 13.75 -2.15
C GLN A 104 2.01 15.08 -2.78
N GLU A 105 2.16 15.23 -4.11
CA GLU A 105 1.79 16.43 -4.85
C GLU A 105 0.28 16.60 -5.04
N ALA A 106 -0.51 15.53 -4.91
CA ALA A 106 -1.95 15.54 -5.17
C ALA A 106 -2.74 16.38 -4.17
N VAL A 107 -2.24 16.51 -2.94
CA VAL A 107 -2.91 17.24 -1.86
C VAL A 107 -1.88 18.08 -1.10
N LYS A 108 -2.17 19.34 -0.89
CA LYS A 108 -1.31 20.21 -0.10
C LYS A 108 -1.25 19.75 1.35
N GLU A 109 -0.11 19.99 1.98
CA GLU A 109 0.07 19.68 3.39
C GLU A 109 -1.01 20.35 4.25
N GLY A 110 -1.62 19.58 5.15
CA GLY A 110 -2.69 20.03 6.03
C GLY A 110 -4.11 20.03 5.41
N GLU A 111 -4.27 19.86 4.08
CA GLU A 111 -5.59 19.80 3.44
C GLU A 111 -6.20 18.38 3.44
N GLY A 112 -5.38 17.35 3.58
CA GLY A 112 -5.81 15.96 3.67
C GLY A 112 -5.86 15.44 5.10
N GLY A 113 -6.63 14.36 5.30
CA GLY A 113 -6.73 13.66 6.57
C GLY A 113 -6.90 12.16 6.40
N ILE A 114 -6.44 11.42 7.42
CA ILE A 114 -6.60 9.97 7.55
C ILE A 114 -6.93 9.65 9.00
N ALA A 115 -7.83 8.69 9.24
CA ALA A 115 -8.13 8.22 10.59
C ALA A 115 -8.45 6.73 10.62
N ALA A 116 -8.09 6.07 11.72
CA ALA A 116 -8.49 4.70 12.01
C ALA A 116 -9.77 4.70 12.85
N ILE A 117 -10.79 4.00 12.36
CA ILE A 117 -12.08 3.81 13.05
C ILE A 117 -12.13 2.36 13.55
N ILE A 118 -12.37 2.20 14.85
CA ILE A 118 -12.37 0.90 15.52
C ILE A 118 -13.73 0.64 16.16
N GLY A 119 -14.30 -0.52 15.88
CA GLY A 119 -15.52 -1.00 16.52
C GLY A 119 -16.82 -0.44 15.92
N LEU A 120 -16.78 0.09 14.70
CA LEU A 120 -17.93 0.41 13.88
C LEU A 120 -17.92 -0.52 12.65
N ASP A 121 -19.06 -1.03 12.24
CA ASP A 121 -19.18 -1.86 11.05
C ASP A 121 -19.07 -1.02 9.76
N ALA A 122 -18.74 -1.70 8.67
CA ALA A 122 -18.46 -1.04 7.39
C ALA A 122 -19.70 -0.35 6.80
N GLU A 123 -20.91 -0.88 6.97
CA GLU A 123 -22.14 -0.34 6.40
C GLU A 123 -22.50 1.00 7.04
N ASN A 124 -22.43 1.06 8.38
CA ASN A 124 -22.65 2.29 9.13
C ASN A 124 -21.57 3.34 8.78
N LEU A 125 -20.30 2.94 8.70
CA LEU A 125 -19.21 3.84 8.35
C LEU A 125 -19.34 4.38 6.92
N GLU A 126 -19.71 3.53 5.95
CA GLU A 126 -19.96 3.96 4.57
C GLU A 126 -21.07 5.00 4.50
N THR A 127 -22.15 4.79 5.27
CA THR A 127 -23.26 5.75 5.34
C THR A 127 -22.82 7.08 5.92
N ILE A 128 -22.02 7.09 6.99
CA ILE A 128 -21.45 8.31 7.58
C ILE A 128 -20.58 9.04 6.54
N CYS A 129 -19.65 8.33 5.89
CA CYS A 129 -18.77 8.92 4.89
C CYS A 129 -19.55 9.51 3.71
N ARG A 130 -20.57 8.81 3.24
CA ARG A 130 -21.43 9.27 2.14
C ARG A 130 -22.17 10.54 2.50
N ASN A 131 -22.83 10.60 3.66
CA ASN A 131 -23.57 11.78 4.10
C ASN A 131 -22.67 13.02 4.18
N ILE A 132 -21.48 12.87 4.78
CA ILE A 132 -20.50 13.97 4.87
C ILE A 132 -20.03 14.41 3.48
N THR A 133 -19.86 13.46 2.56
CA THR A 133 -19.42 13.78 1.19
C THR A 133 -20.52 14.48 0.39
N GLU A 134 -21.79 14.13 0.57
CA GLU A 134 -22.95 14.80 -0.01
C GLU A 134 -23.10 16.23 0.52
N ASP A 135 -22.71 16.50 1.78
CA ASP A 135 -22.66 17.82 2.38
C ASP A 135 -21.45 18.68 1.93
N GLY A 136 -20.58 18.15 1.06
CA GLY A 136 -19.52 18.89 0.39
C GLY A 136 -18.10 18.64 0.91
N ASP A 137 -17.91 17.82 1.96
CA ASP A 137 -16.59 17.47 2.50
C ASP A 137 -16.23 16.03 2.14
N LEU A 138 -15.25 15.85 1.27
CA LEU A 138 -14.86 14.53 0.79
C LEU A 138 -14.27 13.66 1.90
N VAL A 139 -14.90 12.52 2.17
CA VAL A 139 -14.34 11.44 2.99
C VAL A 139 -14.87 10.08 2.50
N SER A 140 -14.02 9.06 2.54
CA SER A 140 -14.38 7.71 2.13
C SER A 140 -13.61 6.66 2.95
N MET A 141 -14.12 5.43 2.94
CA MET A 141 -13.35 4.31 3.45
C MET A 141 -12.16 4.06 2.51
N ALA A 142 -10.96 4.06 3.07
CA ALA A 142 -9.71 3.83 2.37
C ALA A 142 -9.26 2.36 2.48
N ASN A 143 -9.21 1.82 3.71
CA ASN A 143 -8.77 0.44 3.96
C ASN A 143 -9.71 -0.26 4.93
N LEU A 144 -10.12 -1.49 4.61
CA LEU A 144 -10.72 -2.40 5.58
C LEU A 144 -9.63 -3.37 6.09
N ASN A 145 -9.02 -3.04 7.23
CA ASN A 145 -7.95 -3.86 7.79
C ASN A 145 -8.49 -5.13 8.46
N SER A 146 -9.66 -5.03 9.08
CA SER A 146 -10.43 -6.14 9.65
C SER A 146 -11.89 -5.71 9.80
N ASP A 147 -12.78 -6.64 10.21
CA ASP A 147 -14.18 -6.33 10.49
C ASP A 147 -14.36 -5.25 11.58
N ASN A 148 -13.33 -5.05 12.41
CA ASN A 148 -13.36 -4.11 13.53
C ASN A 148 -12.44 -2.88 13.36
N GLN A 149 -11.66 -2.81 12.28
CA GLN A 149 -10.72 -1.71 12.04
C GLN A 149 -10.76 -1.27 10.58
N ILE A 150 -11.27 -0.08 10.36
CA ILE A 150 -11.42 0.53 9.04
C ILE A 150 -10.67 1.87 9.06
N VAL A 151 -9.96 2.18 7.99
CA VAL A 151 -9.30 3.48 7.78
C VAL A 151 -10.17 4.32 6.87
N ILE A 152 -10.37 5.58 7.23
CA ILE A 152 -11.01 6.60 6.39
C ILE A 152 -9.99 7.62 5.93
N SER A 153 -10.22 8.20 4.76
CA SER A 153 -9.33 9.16 4.11
C SER A 153 -10.15 10.18 3.33
N GLY A 154 -9.67 11.42 3.28
CA GLY A 154 -10.38 12.50 2.59
C GLY A 154 -9.78 13.88 2.86
N THR A 155 -10.59 14.92 2.72
CA THR A 155 -10.21 16.26 3.18
C THR A 155 -10.07 16.26 4.70
N LYS A 156 -9.22 17.16 5.22
CA LYS A 156 -9.03 17.30 6.68
C LYS A 156 -10.37 17.53 7.38
N THR A 157 -11.20 18.42 6.84
CA THR A 157 -12.53 18.73 7.38
C THR A 157 -13.47 17.53 7.31
N GLY A 158 -13.49 16.80 6.20
CA GLY A 158 -14.31 15.59 6.05
C GLY A 158 -13.95 14.50 7.04
N VAL A 159 -12.65 14.25 7.21
CA VAL A 159 -12.16 13.27 8.20
C VAL A 159 -12.45 13.70 9.62
N ASP A 160 -12.27 14.98 9.97
CA ASP A 160 -12.59 15.49 11.30
C ASP A 160 -14.09 15.35 11.63
N LYS A 161 -14.98 15.68 10.68
CA LYS A 161 -16.43 15.44 10.81
C LYS A 161 -16.76 13.94 10.98
N ALA A 162 -16.11 13.09 10.19
CA ALA A 162 -16.32 11.65 10.27
C ALA A 162 -15.87 11.08 11.62
N ILE A 163 -14.76 11.54 12.19
CA ILE A 163 -14.30 11.15 13.54
C ILE A 163 -15.37 11.45 14.60
N VAL A 164 -15.99 12.64 14.55
CA VAL A 164 -17.07 13.02 15.48
C VAL A 164 -18.28 12.12 15.28
N SER A 165 -18.78 12.02 14.05
CA SER A 165 -19.97 11.24 13.73
C SER A 165 -19.79 9.75 14.05
N CYS A 166 -18.60 9.17 13.79
CA CYS A 166 -18.31 7.77 14.15
C CYS A 166 -18.40 7.54 15.66
N LYS A 167 -17.88 8.47 16.49
CA LYS A 167 -17.98 8.37 17.95
C LYS A 167 -19.43 8.43 18.45
N GLU A 168 -20.24 9.33 17.87
CA GLU A 168 -21.66 9.46 18.18
C GLU A 168 -22.46 8.21 17.78
N ASN A 169 -22.02 7.49 16.74
CA ASN A 169 -22.62 6.25 16.25
C ASN A 169 -22.00 4.97 16.84
N GLY A 170 -21.23 5.09 17.94
CA GLY A 170 -20.79 3.95 18.73
C GLY A 170 -19.42 3.37 18.37
N ALA A 171 -18.61 4.06 17.57
CA ALA A 171 -17.22 3.66 17.37
C ALA A 171 -16.48 3.65 18.71
N LYS A 172 -15.78 2.55 19.02
CA LYS A 172 -14.97 2.43 20.24
C LYS A 172 -13.81 3.40 20.26
N ARG A 173 -13.19 3.62 19.09
CA ARG A 173 -12.12 4.60 18.87
C ARG A 173 -12.21 5.18 17.47
N ALA A 174 -11.89 6.45 17.34
CA ALA A 174 -11.65 7.15 16.08
C ALA A 174 -10.38 7.99 16.27
N ILE A 175 -9.28 7.56 15.65
CA ILE A 175 -7.92 8.05 15.92
C ILE A 175 -7.37 8.67 14.64
N PRO A 176 -7.06 9.98 14.62
CA PRO A 176 -6.31 10.58 13.52
C PRO A 176 -4.95 9.90 13.38
N LEU A 177 -4.53 9.64 12.15
CA LEU A 177 -3.22 9.07 11.85
C LEU A 177 -2.28 10.18 11.35
N ALA A 178 -1.04 10.15 11.85
CA ALA A 178 0.03 11.03 11.39
C ALA A 178 0.57 10.52 10.05
N MET A 179 -0.15 10.78 8.95
CA MET A 179 0.30 10.41 7.60
C MET A 179 0.35 11.64 6.70
N SER A 180 1.33 11.68 5.81
CA SER A 180 1.58 12.80 4.92
C SER A 180 0.58 12.89 3.75
N VAL A 181 -0.15 11.81 3.44
CA VAL A 181 -0.99 11.72 2.23
C VAL A 181 -2.31 11.00 2.51
N PRO A 182 -3.47 11.59 2.13
CA PRO A 182 -4.78 10.95 2.22
C PRO A 182 -4.96 9.90 1.11
N SER A 183 -4.26 8.76 1.23
CA SER A 183 -4.27 7.70 0.22
C SER A 183 -5.63 7.01 0.07
N HIS A 184 -5.84 6.40 -1.09
CA HIS A 184 -7.02 5.57 -1.42
C HIS A 184 -8.37 6.30 -1.33
N CYS A 185 -8.41 7.58 -1.73
CA CYS A 185 -9.63 8.36 -1.89
C CYS A 185 -9.58 9.21 -3.17
N LYS A 186 -10.68 9.87 -3.50
CA LYS A 186 -10.79 10.69 -4.73
C LYS A 186 -9.80 11.86 -4.81
N LEU A 187 -9.18 12.27 -3.69
CA LEU A 187 -8.11 13.27 -3.72
C LEU A 187 -6.87 12.79 -4.47
N MET A 188 -6.71 11.47 -4.68
CA MET A 188 -5.61 10.90 -5.46
C MET A 188 -5.84 10.94 -6.98
N THR A 189 -6.95 11.51 -7.47
CA THR A 189 -7.22 11.62 -8.92
C THR A 189 -6.07 12.28 -9.70
N PRO A 190 -5.50 13.42 -9.28
CA PRO A 190 -4.37 14.01 -10.01
C PRO A 190 -3.13 13.11 -10.06
N ALA A 191 -2.87 12.38 -8.96
CA ALA A 191 -1.78 11.43 -8.89
C ALA A 191 -1.95 10.27 -9.87
N SER A 192 -3.16 9.69 -9.95
CA SER A 192 -3.42 8.56 -10.83
C SER A 192 -3.32 8.89 -12.30
N ILE A 193 -3.71 10.10 -12.71
CA ILE A 193 -3.59 10.55 -14.09
C ILE A 193 -2.10 10.61 -14.50
N LYS A 194 -1.26 11.28 -13.70
CA LYS A 194 0.19 11.33 -13.96
C LYS A 194 0.82 9.93 -13.91
N PHE A 195 0.45 9.15 -12.89
CA PHE A 195 0.97 7.81 -12.70
C PHE A 195 0.62 6.87 -13.86
N SER A 196 -0.57 6.98 -14.44
CA SER A 196 -0.98 6.16 -15.58
C SER A 196 -0.09 6.34 -16.81
N GLU A 197 0.41 7.56 -17.05
CA GLU A 197 1.30 7.85 -18.17
C GLU A 197 2.64 7.12 -18.01
N ASP A 198 3.22 7.13 -16.82
CA ASP A 198 4.49 6.46 -16.55
C ASP A 198 4.33 4.94 -16.48
N LEU A 199 3.26 4.44 -15.83
CA LEU A 199 2.95 3.02 -15.76
C LEU A 199 2.82 2.40 -17.18
N ASN A 200 2.22 3.14 -18.11
CA ASN A 200 2.05 2.65 -19.49
C ASN A 200 3.37 2.53 -20.27
N ARG A 201 4.42 3.25 -19.86
CA ARG A 201 5.76 3.17 -20.47
C ARG A 201 6.59 2.02 -19.92
N VAL A 202 6.22 1.48 -18.75
CA VAL A 202 6.96 0.38 -18.12
C VAL A 202 6.55 -0.95 -18.75
N GLU A 203 7.55 -1.79 -19.01
CA GLU A 203 7.33 -3.14 -19.51
C GLU A 203 6.82 -4.05 -18.37
N PHE A 204 5.65 -4.63 -18.59
CA PHE A 204 5.12 -5.70 -17.75
C PHE A 204 5.06 -6.99 -18.55
N LEU A 205 5.30 -8.10 -17.88
CA LEU A 205 5.16 -9.45 -18.40
C LEU A 205 4.03 -10.18 -17.66
N GLU A 206 3.57 -11.27 -18.22
CA GLU A 206 2.68 -12.19 -17.52
C GLU A 206 3.34 -12.67 -16.21
N PRO A 207 2.66 -12.55 -15.05
CA PRO A 207 3.22 -12.95 -13.76
C PRO A 207 3.48 -14.46 -13.70
N LYS A 208 4.65 -14.91 -13.23
CA LYS A 208 4.95 -16.34 -13.05
C LYS A 208 4.14 -16.99 -11.93
N THR A 209 3.51 -16.19 -11.09
CA THR A 209 2.64 -16.60 -9.98
C THR A 209 1.46 -15.67 -9.95
N LYS A 210 0.27 -16.18 -9.62
CA LYS A 210 -0.95 -15.38 -9.47
C LYS A 210 -0.77 -14.30 -8.43
N VAL A 211 -0.99 -13.04 -8.81
CA VAL A 211 -0.97 -11.90 -7.90
C VAL A 211 -2.40 -11.40 -7.70
N ILE A 212 -2.87 -11.40 -6.45
CA ILE A 212 -4.18 -10.85 -6.13
C ILE A 212 -4.10 -9.34 -6.07
N GLN A 213 -4.87 -8.69 -6.93
CA GLN A 213 -4.91 -7.25 -7.10
C GLN A 213 -5.78 -6.59 -6.02
N ASN A 214 -5.37 -5.44 -5.54
CA ASN A 214 -6.08 -4.73 -4.47
C ASN A 214 -7.42 -4.16 -4.93
N PHE A 215 -7.52 -3.70 -6.17
CA PHE A 215 -8.75 -3.11 -6.70
C PHE A 215 -9.81 -4.16 -7.02
N SER A 216 -9.47 -5.18 -7.81
CA SER A 216 -10.44 -6.19 -8.27
C SER A 216 -10.66 -7.33 -7.27
N VAL A 217 -9.68 -7.61 -6.39
CA VAL A 217 -9.59 -8.81 -5.54
C VAL A 217 -9.55 -10.11 -6.37
N MET A 218 -9.06 -10.00 -7.59
CA MET A 218 -8.87 -11.09 -8.55
C MET A 218 -7.40 -11.11 -8.98
N HIS A 219 -6.94 -12.17 -9.61
CA HIS A 219 -5.72 -12.17 -10.38
C HIS A 219 -6.03 -11.96 -11.87
N SER A 220 -5.04 -11.49 -12.61
CA SER A 220 -5.06 -11.44 -14.08
C SER A 220 -3.69 -11.79 -14.62
N ASP A 221 -3.66 -12.48 -15.76
CA ASP A 221 -2.47 -12.71 -16.56
C ASP A 221 -2.37 -11.66 -17.69
N ASP A 222 -3.45 -10.90 -17.93
CA ASP A 222 -3.52 -9.80 -18.89
C ASP A 222 -2.86 -8.54 -18.31
N VAL A 223 -1.81 -8.08 -18.97
CA VAL A 223 -0.99 -6.93 -18.57
C VAL A 223 -1.79 -5.63 -18.56
N ASP A 224 -2.71 -5.42 -19.48
CA ASP A 224 -3.51 -4.20 -19.55
C ASP A 224 -4.51 -4.14 -18.38
N ILE A 225 -5.09 -5.27 -18.01
CA ILE A 225 -5.95 -5.39 -16.82
C ILE A 225 -5.11 -5.18 -15.53
N ILE A 226 -3.88 -5.69 -15.49
CA ILE A 226 -2.98 -5.46 -14.35
C ILE A 226 -2.71 -3.98 -14.19
N LYS A 227 -2.31 -3.28 -15.25
CA LYS A 227 -2.02 -1.84 -15.22
C LYS A 227 -3.25 -1.01 -14.85
N GLU A 228 -4.41 -1.31 -15.41
CA GLU A 228 -5.67 -0.63 -15.07
C GLU A 228 -5.97 -0.77 -13.57
N ASN A 229 -5.88 -1.97 -13.01
CA ASN A 229 -6.14 -2.21 -11.59
C ASN A 229 -5.12 -1.53 -10.66
N LEU A 230 -3.85 -1.42 -11.07
CA LEU A 230 -2.83 -0.66 -10.33
C LEU A 230 -3.17 0.83 -10.28
N ILE A 231 -3.68 1.41 -11.38
CA ILE A 231 -4.16 2.81 -11.44
C ILE A 231 -5.37 3.00 -10.52
N GLN A 232 -6.36 2.11 -10.62
CA GLN A 232 -7.57 2.18 -9.79
C GLN A 232 -7.27 1.99 -8.31
N GLY A 233 -6.25 1.22 -7.96
CA GLY A 233 -5.79 1.01 -6.59
C GLY A 233 -5.27 2.28 -5.88
N LEU A 234 -4.99 3.38 -6.60
CA LEU A 234 -4.67 4.68 -6.01
C LEU A 234 -5.89 5.35 -5.36
N PHE A 235 -7.08 5.12 -5.92
CA PHE A 235 -8.33 5.72 -5.44
C PHE A 235 -9.05 4.86 -4.42
N TYR A 236 -8.95 3.54 -4.56
CA TYR A 236 -9.78 2.61 -3.82
C TYR A 236 -9.08 1.28 -3.65
N LEU A 237 -9.09 0.77 -2.44
CA LEU A 237 -8.68 -0.61 -2.14
C LEU A 237 -9.89 -1.39 -1.64
N LYS A 238 -10.15 -2.53 -2.25
CA LYS A 238 -11.14 -3.45 -1.69
C LYS A 238 -10.63 -4.04 -0.36
N PRO A 239 -11.57 -4.42 0.54
CA PRO A 239 -11.22 -4.94 1.86
C PRO A 239 -10.25 -6.12 1.81
N LYS A 240 -9.31 -6.18 2.76
CA LYS A 240 -8.49 -7.39 3.02
C LYS A 240 -9.34 -8.66 3.15
N SER A 241 -10.58 -8.55 3.67
CA SER A 241 -11.56 -9.63 3.70
C SER A 241 -11.85 -10.24 2.33
N GLY A 242 -11.61 -9.50 1.23
CA GLY A 242 -11.68 -10.04 -0.13
C GLY A 242 -10.55 -11.04 -0.41
N ILE A 243 -9.32 -10.72 -0.01
CA ILE A 243 -8.16 -11.60 -0.16
C ILE A 243 -8.32 -12.86 0.72
N GLU A 244 -8.81 -12.69 1.95
CA GLU A 244 -9.11 -13.81 2.85
C GLU A 244 -10.24 -14.69 2.32
N ARG A 245 -11.33 -14.10 1.81
CA ARG A 245 -12.44 -14.84 1.17
C ARG A 245 -11.99 -15.58 -0.09
N PHE A 246 -11.09 -15.00 -0.88
CA PHE A 246 -10.50 -15.69 -2.02
C PHE A 246 -9.75 -16.94 -1.56
N SER A 247 -8.92 -16.83 -0.51
CA SER A 247 -8.17 -17.95 0.04
C SER A 247 -9.05 -19.05 0.64
N GLN A 248 -10.20 -18.68 1.22
CA GLN A 248 -11.18 -19.64 1.75
C GLN A 248 -11.90 -20.43 0.64
N ARG A 249 -12.10 -19.80 -0.54
CA ARG A 249 -12.73 -20.45 -1.69
C ARG A 249 -11.83 -21.42 -2.44
N THR A 250 -10.53 -21.22 -2.34
CA THR A 250 -9.52 -21.99 -3.11
C THR A 250 -8.84 -23.10 -2.30
N GLY A 251 -9.20 -23.28 -1.02
CA GLY A 251 -8.64 -24.32 -0.15
C GLY A 251 -7.27 -23.96 0.46
N PRO A 252 -6.61 -24.89 1.16
CA PRO A 252 -5.32 -24.65 1.78
C PRO A 252 -4.25 -24.44 0.70
N MET A 253 -3.79 -23.20 0.55
CA MET A 253 -2.74 -22.80 -0.36
C MET A 253 -1.51 -22.34 0.41
N GLN A 254 -0.31 -22.55 -0.16
CA GLN A 254 0.90 -21.91 0.35
C GLN A 254 0.79 -20.40 0.10
N LYS A 255 0.64 -19.64 1.17
CA LYS A 255 0.52 -18.17 1.12
C LYS A 255 1.90 -17.55 1.36
N CYS A 256 2.39 -16.80 0.41
CA CYS A 256 3.50 -15.90 0.63
C CYS A 256 2.95 -14.47 0.77
N ASN A 257 2.99 -13.92 1.97
CA ASN A 257 2.59 -12.55 2.23
C ASN A 257 3.84 -11.67 2.20
N ILE A 258 4.08 -11.00 1.07
CA ILE A 258 5.20 -10.09 0.90
C ILE A 258 4.71 -8.69 1.30
N GLY A 259 4.83 -8.38 2.57
CA GLY A 259 4.52 -7.05 3.08
C GLY A 259 4.80 -6.96 4.57
N PHE A 260 5.56 -5.95 4.97
CA PHE A 260 5.59 -5.51 6.35
C PHE A 260 4.26 -4.84 6.66
N GLN A 261 3.55 -5.32 7.67
CA GLN A 261 2.61 -4.47 8.37
C GLN A 261 3.48 -3.40 9.07
N THR A 262 3.31 -2.14 8.65
CA THR A 262 3.86 -1.04 9.44
C THR A 262 3.34 -1.17 10.86
N SER A 263 4.23 -0.96 11.83
CA SER A 263 4.04 -1.22 13.26
C SER A 263 2.95 -0.39 13.97
N GLU A 264 2.12 0.32 13.22
CA GLU A 264 0.98 1.08 13.76
C GLU A 264 -0.17 0.19 14.29
N THR A 265 -0.09 -1.15 14.11
CA THR A 265 -1.03 -2.10 14.73
C THR A 265 -0.44 -2.89 15.90
N CYS A 266 0.85 -2.74 16.19
CA CYS A 266 1.53 -3.40 17.31
C CYS A 266 1.84 -2.42 18.43
N GLY A 267 0.87 -2.05 19.22
CA GLY A 267 1.16 -1.23 20.37
C GLY A 267 -0.06 -0.77 21.14
N PHE A 268 -0.93 -1.69 21.52
CA PHE A 268 -1.84 -1.51 22.66
C PHE A 268 -2.26 -2.89 23.15
N SER A 269 -1.44 -3.50 24.00
CA SER A 269 -1.87 -4.46 25.00
C SER A 269 -2.26 -3.71 26.28
#